data_87771ce884cf82bc4d1ad119d2b933cf
#
_entry.id   87771ce884cf82bc4d1ad119d2b933cf
#
_cell.length_a   1.000
_cell.length_b   1.000
_cell.length_c   1.000
_cell.angle_alpha   90.00
_cell.angle_beta   90.00
_cell.angle_gamma   90.00
#
_symmetry.space_group_name_H-M   'P 1'
#
loop_
_entity.id
_entity.type
_entity.pdbx_description
1 polymer ?
#
loop_
_entity_poly.entity_id
_entity_poly.type
_entity_poly.pdbx_seq_one_letter_code
_entity_poly.pdbx_strand_id
1 'polypeptide(L)'
;NLGPALLAGGKVAFTSNRNGFAPPKGYTSPTLQLFVMDEDGSNVTQIAPMNVSSALHPTPLADGRILFSSHESQGLRDARMWGVCAIWPDGRRWEPIVSAFHDGQAFHFATQLSDGDVVVEDYYNLNNNGFGAFFRLPLRPPPGEPRFFSAFPEDNPAIDQTVGAGFPYPFTMPFTPRGFRAITPFTTPNDEAAPVGAGGVRVGKVTHPSAAPGGDLLLAWTPGPANDLNRPQPTPYYDSGIYLMPDGGPVTSPSQLVLLKNDPAYNEAWPRAVVKYRDVHGVDEPVELPWLPNDGTVHPSLPAGTAYGLVGTSSFYKRESFPGHVTSWSDFFDGLDSFNT
;
A
#
# COMPACT_ATOMS: atom_id res chain seq x y z
N ASN A 1 12.42 9.69 -9.61
CA ASN A 1 12.69 8.43 -8.90
C ASN A 1 12.23 8.56 -7.47
N LEU A 2 11.47 7.61 -6.97
CA LEU A 2 10.89 7.63 -5.64
C LEU A 2 11.00 6.25 -4.99
N GLY A 3 11.03 6.23 -3.64
CA GLY A 3 10.84 5.04 -2.82
C GLY A 3 11.78 3.88 -3.11
N PRO A 4 13.11 4.05 -3.04
CA PRO A 4 14.02 2.93 -3.24
C PRO A 4 13.86 1.90 -2.12
N ALA A 5 13.89 0.62 -2.50
CA ALA A 5 13.82 -0.51 -1.59
C ALA A 5 14.86 -1.56 -1.97
N LEU A 6 15.64 -2.01 -1.01
CA LEU A 6 16.64 -3.05 -1.22
C LEU A 6 15.94 -4.41 -1.41
N LEU A 7 16.37 -5.15 -2.40
CA LEU A 7 15.93 -6.49 -2.71
C LEU A 7 17.07 -7.50 -2.50
N ALA A 8 16.72 -8.76 -2.45
CA ALA A 8 17.71 -9.84 -2.45
C ALA A 8 18.65 -9.75 -3.67
N GLY A 9 19.88 -10.25 -3.50
CA GLY A 9 20.85 -10.33 -4.58
C GLY A 9 21.48 -9.00 -4.99
N GLY A 10 21.50 -8.00 -4.10
CA GLY A 10 22.12 -6.70 -4.37
C GLY A 10 21.34 -5.88 -5.40
N LYS A 11 20.02 -6.02 -5.42
CA LYS A 11 19.16 -5.23 -6.31
C LYS A 11 18.37 -4.17 -5.55
N VAL A 12 17.89 -3.18 -6.28
CA VAL A 12 17.08 -2.08 -5.75
C VAL A 12 15.84 -1.93 -6.60
N ALA A 13 14.66 -2.05 -5.97
CA ALA A 13 13.41 -1.63 -6.59
C ALA A 13 13.18 -0.14 -6.36
N PHE A 14 12.58 0.54 -7.33
CA PHE A 14 12.20 1.94 -7.20
C PHE A 14 11.11 2.31 -8.22
N THR A 15 10.48 3.44 -8.05
CA THR A 15 9.51 3.94 -9.02
C THR A 15 10.03 5.16 -9.76
N SER A 16 9.67 5.29 -11.03
CA SER A 16 10.15 6.37 -11.89
C SER A 16 9.18 6.65 -13.04
N ASN A 17 9.11 7.91 -13.44
CA ASN A 17 8.38 8.35 -14.63
C ASN A 17 9.30 8.53 -15.86
N ARG A 18 10.51 7.94 -15.84
CA ARG A 18 11.56 8.18 -16.85
C ARG A 18 11.19 7.79 -18.26
N ASN A 19 10.26 6.87 -18.44
CA ASN A 19 9.79 6.44 -19.76
C ASN A 19 8.62 7.27 -20.31
N GLY A 20 8.13 8.26 -19.57
CA GLY A 20 7.19 9.26 -20.04
C GLY A 20 5.79 8.74 -20.36
N PHE A 21 5.37 7.61 -19.80
CA PHE A 21 4.02 7.11 -20.01
C PHE A 21 3.00 8.08 -19.45
N ALA A 22 2.23 8.68 -20.36
CA ALA A 22 1.12 9.55 -19.98
C ALA A 22 -0.12 8.71 -19.64
N PRO A 23 -0.82 9.01 -18.56
CA PRO A 23 -2.09 8.36 -18.26
C PRO A 23 -3.16 8.77 -19.29
N PRO A 24 -4.09 7.88 -19.64
CA PRO A 24 -5.12 8.17 -20.66
C PRO A 24 -6.15 9.20 -20.23
N LYS A 25 -6.19 9.57 -18.95
CA LYS A 25 -7.20 10.45 -18.37
C LYS A 25 -6.61 11.76 -17.88
N GLY A 26 -6.57 12.77 -18.73
CA GLY A 26 -6.42 14.17 -18.35
C GLY A 26 -5.31 14.61 -17.38
N TYR A 27 -4.54 13.70 -16.85
CA TYR A 27 -3.37 14.00 -16.03
C TYR A 27 -2.21 14.43 -16.92
N THR A 28 -1.53 15.49 -16.54
CA THR A 28 -0.41 16.04 -17.31
C THR A 28 0.93 15.41 -16.94
N SER A 29 1.03 14.84 -15.74
CA SER A 29 2.26 14.18 -15.26
C SER A 29 2.31 12.73 -15.71
N PRO A 30 3.47 12.26 -16.20
CA PRO A 30 3.64 10.85 -16.53
C PRO A 30 3.44 9.95 -15.31
N THR A 31 2.95 8.74 -15.55
CA THR A 31 2.77 7.73 -14.50
C THR A 31 4.12 7.25 -13.97
N LEU A 32 4.16 6.96 -12.68
CA LEU A 32 5.29 6.29 -12.04
C LEU A 32 5.23 4.80 -12.33
N GLN A 33 6.32 4.27 -12.85
CA GLN A 33 6.46 2.86 -13.20
C GLN A 33 7.46 2.18 -12.27
N LEU A 34 7.33 0.88 -12.10
CA LEU A 34 8.22 0.09 -11.23
C LEU A 34 9.45 -0.36 -12.02
N PHE A 35 10.61 -0.12 -11.44
CA PHE A 35 11.93 -0.49 -11.98
C PHE A 35 12.73 -1.30 -10.97
N VAL A 36 13.63 -2.12 -11.47
CA VAL A 36 14.69 -2.78 -10.71
C VAL A 36 16.02 -2.42 -11.34
N MET A 37 17.05 -2.26 -10.51
CA MET A 37 18.44 -2.05 -10.93
C MET A 37 19.38 -2.80 -10.00
N ASP A 38 20.64 -2.94 -10.38
CA ASP A 38 21.67 -3.41 -9.48
C ASP A 38 22.04 -2.33 -8.45
N GLU A 39 22.65 -2.71 -7.33
CA GLU A 39 22.98 -1.77 -6.25
C GLU A 39 23.97 -0.67 -6.66
N ASP A 40 24.78 -0.91 -7.71
CA ASP A 40 25.68 0.07 -8.29
C ASP A 40 24.99 1.05 -9.26
N GLY A 41 23.68 0.90 -9.46
CA GLY A 41 22.86 1.72 -10.36
C GLY A 41 22.85 1.24 -11.82
N SER A 42 23.51 0.13 -12.13
CA SER A 42 23.50 -0.46 -13.46
C SER A 42 22.26 -1.32 -13.71
N ASN A 43 22.10 -1.83 -14.95
CA ASN A 43 21.05 -2.77 -15.37
C ASN A 43 19.62 -2.33 -15.02
N VAL A 44 19.33 -1.05 -15.16
CA VAL A 44 17.99 -0.51 -14.89
C VAL A 44 16.98 -1.10 -15.85
N THR A 45 16.03 -1.86 -15.31
CA THR A 45 14.98 -2.54 -16.06
C THR A 45 13.61 -2.19 -15.53
N GLN A 46 12.69 -1.81 -16.39
CA GLN A 46 11.28 -1.68 -16.02
C GLN A 46 10.67 -3.07 -15.85
N ILE A 47 9.99 -3.27 -14.74
CA ILE A 47 9.17 -4.45 -14.52
C ILE A 47 7.70 -4.02 -14.44
N ALA A 48 6.78 -4.90 -14.85
CA ALA A 48 5.34 -4.64 -14.80
C ALA A 48 4.93 -3.28 -15.38
N PRO A 49 5.01 -3.06 -16.68
CA PRO A 49 4.56 -1.82 -17.29
C PRO A 49 3.07 -1.60 -17.05
N MET A 50 2.73 -0.49 -16.40
CA MET A 50 1.36 -0.09 -16.08
C MET A 50 0.93 1.05 -16.99
N ASN A 51 0.05 0.77 -17.95
CA ASN A 51 -0.40 1.79 -18.90
C ASN A 51 -1.39 2.78 -18.32
N VAL A 52 -2.04 2.40 -17.25
CA VAL A 52 -3.22 3.10 -16.72
C VAL A 52 -3.07 3.57 -15.28
N SER A 53 -1.91 3.30 -14.65
CA SER A 53 -1.73 3.62 -13.23
C SER A 53 -0.28 3.95 -12.88
N SER A 54 -0.09 4.43 -11.66
CA SER A 54 1.24 4.58 -11.06
C SER A 54 1.48 3.50 -10.02
N ALA A 55 2.69 2.94 -10.03
CA ALA A 55 3.20 2.11 -8.94
C ALA A 55 3.90 3.01 -7.92
N LEU A 56 3.62 2.82 -6.64
CA LEU A 56 4.15 3.63 -5.54
C LEU A 56 4.68 2.75 -4.42
N HIS A 57 5.69 3.23 -3.74
CA HIS A 57 6.18 2.68 -2.47
C HIS A 57 6.51 1.18 -2.50
N PRO A 58 7.43 0.74 -3.38
CA PRO A 58 7.85 -0.66 -3.42
C PRO A 58 8.41 -1.09 -2.06
N THR A 59 8.00 -2.26 -1.62
CA THR A 59 8.37 -2.85 -0.33
C THR A 59 8.75 -4.31 -0.54
N PRO A 60 9.95 -4.74 -0.12
CA PRO A 60 10.34 -6.13 -0.25
C PRO A 60 9.54 -7.01 0.72
N LEU A 61 9.13 -8.18 0.25
CA LEU A 61 8.51 -9.22 1.06
C LEU A 61 9.51 -10.34 1.37
N ALA A 62 9.31 -11.01 2.49
CA ALA A 62 10.18 -12.11 2.93
C ALA A 62 10.18 -13.32 2.00
N ASP A 63 9.22 -13.43 1.10
CA ASP A 63 9.19 -14.45 0.06
C ASP A 63 9.93 -14.04 -1.22
N GLY A 64 10.48 -12.83 -1.28
CA GLY A 64 11.23 -12.30 -2.42
C GLY A 64 10.42 -11.46 -3.41
N ARG A 65 9.11 -11.34 -3.23
CA ARG A 65 8.27 -10.45 -4.04
C ARG A 65 8.45 -8.99 -3.63
N ILE A 66 8.01 -8.11 -4.50
CA ILE A 66 7.88 -6.67 -4.27
C ILE A 66 6.39 -6.36 -4.11
N LEU A 67 6.01 -5.86 -2.96
CA LEU A 67 4.69 -5.27 -2.73
C LEU A 67 4.74 -3.80 -3.13
N PHE A 68 3.67 -3.29 -3.71
CA PHE A 68 3.55 -1.88 -4.07
C PHE A 68 2.10 -1.41 -4.10
N SER A 69 1.90 -0.12 -3.89
CA SER A 69 0.60 0.52 -4.07
C SER A 69 0.35 0.80 -5.55
N SER A 70 -0.85 0.51 -6.01
CA SER A 70 -1.29 0.77 -7.38
C SER A 70 -2.28 1.92 -7.39
N HIS A 71 -1.88 3.08 -7.92
CA HIS A 71 -2.73 4.26 -8.08
C HIS A 71 -3.47 4.19 -9.42
N GLU A 72 -4.46 3.34 -9.53
CA GLU A 72 -5.15 3.04 -10.78
C GLU A 72 -6.10 4.15 -11.23
N SER A 73 -6.61 4.94 -10.31
CA SER A 73 -7.45 6.11 -10.62
C SER A 73 -6.77 7.13 -11.52
N GLN A 74 -5.44 7.14 -11.58
CA GLN A 74 -4.69 8.02 -12.47
C GLN A 74 -4.93 7.72 -13.94
N GLY A 75 -5.23 6.48 -14.30
CA GLY A 75 -5.48 6.06 -15.67
C GLY A 75 -6.93 5.65 -15.95
N LEU A 76 -7.77 5.57 -14.92
CA LEU A 76 -9.16 5.15 -15.02
C LEU A 76 -10.11 6.28 -14.64
N ARG A 77 -11.37 6.16 -15.00
CA ARG A 77 -12.38 7.21 -14.74
C ARG A 77 -12.73 7.30 -13.26
N ASP A 78 -12.65 6.20 -12.54
CA ASP A 78 -12.96 6.18 -11.12
C ASP A 78 -11.77 6.65 -10.30
N ALA A 79 -11.91 7.79 -9.63
CA ALA A 79 -10.88 8.38 -8.78
C ALA A 79 -10.58 7.56 -7.51
N ARG A 80 -11.37 6.54 -7.22
CA ARG A 80 -11.30 5.73 -6.00
C ARG A 80 -10.50 4.45 -6.17
N MET A 81 -9.95 4.20 -7.36
CA MET A 81 -9.29 2.94 -7.65
C MET A 81 -7.84 2.94 -7.17
N TRP A 82 -7.66 2.50 -5.95
CA TRP A 82 -6.38 2.19 -5.37
C TRP A 82 -6.32 0.71 -5.00
N GLY A 83 -5.15 0.15 -5.03
CA GLY A 83 -4.93 -1.23 -4.64
C GLY A 83 -3.53 -1.46 -4.10
N VAL A 84 -3.32 -2.63 -3.55
CA VAL A 84 -2.00 -3.14 -3.18
C VAL A 84 -1.75 -4.39 -4.00
N CYS A 85 -0.65 -4.41 -4.71
CA CYS A 85 -0.25 -5.51 -5.58
C CYS A 85 1.11 -6.07 -5.16
N ALA A 86 1.39 -7.30 -5.56
CA ALA A 86 2.71 -7.90 -5.41
C ALA A 86 3.18 -8.50 -6.74
N ILE A 87 4.49 -8.48 -6.96
CA ILE A 87 5.14 -8.97 -8.16
C ILE A 87 6.53 -9.51 -7.84
N TRP A 88 6.98 -10.51 -8.60
CA TRP A 88 8.39 -10.93 -8.52
C TRP A 88 9.31 -9.90 -9.19
N PRO A 89 10.57 -9.78 -8.75
CA PRO A 89 11.51 -8.81 -9.33
C PRO A 89 11.74 -8.96 -10.84
N ASP A 90 11.46 -10.12 -11.41
CA ASP A 90 11.55 -10.39 -12.85
C ASP A 90 10.24 -10.11 -13.61
N GLY A 91 9.24 -9.54 -12.96
CA GLY A 91 7.96 -9.20 -13.56
C GLY A 91 6.92 -10.31 -13.58
N ARG A 92 7.24 -11.50 -13.05
CA ARG A 92 6.28 -12.61 -12.97
C ARG A 92 5.26 -12.44 -11.86
N ARG A 93 4.09 -13.10 -12.03
CA ARG A 93 3.04 -13.24 -11.02
C ARG A 93 2.62 -11.93 -10.39
N TRP A 94 2.29 -10.97 -11.22
CA TRP A 94 1.60 -9.80 -10.74
C TRP A 94 0.22 -10.21 -10.22
N GLU A 95 -0.03 -9.98 -8.95
CA GLU A 95 -1.30 -10.29 -8.31
C GLU A 95 -1.78 -9.17 -7.40
N PRO A 96 -3.09 -8.93 -7.34
CA PRO A 96 -3.66 -8.05 -6.33
C PRO A 96 -3.63 -8.72 -4.96
N ILE A 97 -3.19 -7.96 -3.96
CA ILE A 97 -3.25 -8.35 -2.54
C ILE A 97 -4.55 -7.83 -1.94
N VAL A 98 -4.87 -6.58 -2.17
CA VAL A 98 -6.13 -5.96 -1.83
C VAL A 98 -6.52 -4.93 -2.88
N SER A 99 -7.80 -4.80 -3.12
CA SER A 99 -8.36 -3.84 -4.06
C SER A 99 -9.43 -3.03 -3.38
N ALA A 100 -9.32 -1.72 -3.46
CA ALA A 100 -10.28 -0.82 -2.87
C ALA A 100 -11.06 -0.07 -3.96
N PHE A 101 -12.37 0.02 -3.76
CA PHE A 101 -13.25 0.93 -4.47
C PHE A 101 -13.81 1.88 -3.44
N HIS A 102 -13.06 2.91 -3.10
CA HIS A 102 -13.51 3.85 -2.10
C HIS A 102 -13.05 5.27 -2.38
N ASP A 103 -13.86 6.20 -1.96
CA ASP A 103 -13.69 7.60 -2.18
C ASP A 103 -12.55 8.19 -1.37
N GLY A 104 -11.51 8.60 -2.05
CA GLY A 104 -10.45 9.42 -1.49
C GLY A 104 -9.43 8.70 -0.62
N GLN A 105 -9.57 7.43 -0.37
CA GLN A 105 -8.60 6.64 0.41
C GLN A 105 -7.53 6.05 -0.48
N ALA A 106 -6.33 5.95 0.05
CA ALA A 106 -5.20 5.44 -0.72
C ALA A 106 -4.22 4.67 0.17
N PHE A 107 -3.89 3.44 -0.24
CA PHE A 107 -2.86 2.65 0.42
C PHE A 107 -1.48 3.14 0.01
N HIS A 108 -0.67 3.48 1.01
CA HIS A 108 0.70 3.91 0.84
C HIS A 108 1.61 3.17 1.81
N PHE A 109 2.88 3.43 1.77
CA PHE A 109 3.90 3.01 2.73
C PHE A 109 3.57 1.69 3.46
N ALA A 110 4.22 0.63 3.08
CA ALA A 110 4.01 -0.67 3.67
C ALA A 110 5.29 -1.24 4.29
N THR A 111 5.11 -2.19 5.19
CA THR A 111 6.18 -3.03 5.73
C THR A 111 5.64 -4.41 6.07
N GLN A 112 6.49 -5.44 6.01
CA GLN A 112 6.10 -6.78 6.43
C GLN A 112 6.65 -7.06 7.83
N LEU A 113 5.79 -7.52 8.72
CA LEU A 113 6.16 -7.94 10.08
C LEU A 113 6.80 -9.34 10.08
N SER A 114 7.39 -9.71 11.22
CA SER A 114 8.05 -11.00 11.42
C SER A 114 7.12 -12.21 11.26
N ASP A 115 5.83 -12.06 11.52
CA ASP A 115 4.82 -13.11 11.34
C ASP A 115 4.32 -13.28 9.90
N GLY A 116 4.80 -12.42 9.00
CA GLY A 116 4.48 -12.43 7.58
C GLY A 116 3.30 -11.57 7.17
N ASP A 117 2.55 -11.00 8.10
CA ASP A 117 1.52 -10.01 7.79
C ASP A 117 2.15 -8.70 7.33
N VAL A 118 1.42 -7.95 6.53
CA VAL A 118 1.82 -6.60 6.08
C VAL A 118 1.07 -5.55 6.87
N VAL A 119 1.79 -4.52 7.31
CA VAL A 119 1.18 -3.26 7.75
C VAL A 119 1.23 -2.28 6.58
N VAL A 120 0.09 -1.68 6.28
CA VAL A 120 -0.05 -0.66 5.25
C VAL A 120 -0.68 0.59 5.86
N GLU A 121 -0.20 1.73 5.43
CA GLU A 121 -0.83 3.00 5.72
C GLU A 121 -1.95 3.27 4.73
N ASP A 122 -3.07 3.78 5.23
CA ASP A 122 -4.15 4.33 4.43
C ASP A 122 -4.36 5.80 4.84
N TYR A 123 -4.38 6.69 3.84
CA TYR A 123 -4.68 8.09 4.05
C TYR A 123 -5.45 8.67 2.86
N TYR A 124 -6.09 9.80 3.07
CA TYR A 124 -6.81 10.50 2.02
C TYR A 124 -5.87 10.95 0.90
N ASN A 125 -6.15 10.55 -0.34
CA ASN A 125 -5.24 10.70 -1.47
C ASN A 125 -4.95 12.15 -1.90
N LEU A 126 -5.71 13.12 -1.43
CA LEU A 126 -5.43 14.54 -1.62
C LEU A 126 -4.67 15.17 -0.45
N ASN A 127 -4.30 14.37 0.54
CA ASN A 127 -3.51 14.81 1.67
C ASN A 127 -2.03 14.94 1.27
N ASN A 128 -1.49 16.12 1.38
CA ASN A 128 -0.10 16.39 1.03
C ASN A 128 0.91 16.02 2.12
N ASN A 129 0.46 15.73 3.34
CA ASN A 129 1.33 15.37 4.45
C ASN A 129 1.59 13.86 4.56
N GLY A 130 0.71 13.03 3.99
CA GLY A 130 0.84 11.59 4.04
C GLY A 130 0.67 11.00 5.44
N PHE A 131 -0.18 11.57 6.29
CA PHE A 131 -0.54 11.01 7.59
C PHE A 131 -1.95 10.43 7.56
N GLY A 132 -2.11 9.22 8.10
CA GLY A 132 -3.38 8.51 8.11
C GLY A 132 -3.50 7.53 9.28
N ALA A 133 -3.91 6.33 8.96
CA ALA A 133 -4.10 5.22 9.88
C ALA A 133 -3.44 3.95 9.34
N PHE A 134 -3.09 3.02 10.24
CA PHE A 134 -2.49 1.74 9.85
C PHE A 134 -3.48 0.60 9.88
N PHE A 135 -3.37 -0.23 8.84
CA PHE A 135 -4.10 -1.47 8.70
C PHE A 135 -3.13 -2.63 8.57
N ARG A 136 -3.54 -3.78 9.10
CA ARG A 136 -2.82 -5.03 8.96
C ARG A 136 -3.49 -5.91 7.91
N LEU A 137 -2.70 -6.37 6.95
CA LEU A 137 -3.10 -7.20 5.84
C LEU A 137 -2.46 -8.58 5.98
N PRO A 138 -3.20 -9.64 6.27
CA PRO A 138 -2.68 -10.98 6.15
C PRO A 138 -2.43 -11.34 4.68
N LEU A 139 -1.20 -11.79 4.36
CA LEU A 139 -0.88 -12.30 3.03
C LEU A 139 -1.39 -13.73 2.81
N ARG A 140 -1.69 -14.44 3.90
CA ARG A 140 -2.24 -15.79 3.87
C ARG A 140 -3.54 -15.83 4.67
N PRO A 141 -4.57 -16.52 4.17
CA PRO A 141 -5.79 -16.67 4.94
C PRO A 141 -5.55 -17.53 6.16
N PRO A 142 -6.39 -17.40 7.20
CA PRO A 142 -6.45 -18.39 8.27
C PRO A 142 -6.68 -19.81 7.72
N PRO A 143 -6.16 -20.84 8.38
CA PRO A 143 -6.31 -22.20 7.92
C PRO A 143 -7.79 -22.60 7.70
N GLY A 144 -8.09 -23.12 6.52
CA GLY A 144 -9.44 -23.57 6.17
C GLY A 144 -10.38 -22.47 5.69
N GLU A 145 -9.94 -21.23 5.64
CA GLU A 145 -10.73 -20.11 5.17
C GLU A 145 -10.35 -19.68 3.75
N PRO A 146 -11.30 -19.14 2.96
CA PRO A 146 -10.98 -18.52 1.68
C PRO A 146 -10.11 -17.27 1.89
N ARG A 147 -9.28 -16.93 0.88
CA ARG A 147 -8.34 -15.79 0.97
C ARG A 147 -9.03 -14.46 1.21
N PHE A 148 -10.20 -14.28 0.62
CA PHE A 148 -10.91 -13.01 0.66
C PHE A 148 -12.30 -13.19 1.29
N PHE A 149 -12.78 -12.11 1.88
CA PHE A 149 -14.20 -11.97 2.19
C PHE A 149 -15.00 -11.83 0.90
N SER A 150 -16.31 -12.04 1.01
CA SER A 150 -17.24 -11.65 -0.04
C SER A 150 -17.11 -10.16 -0.36
N ALA A 151 -17.43 -9.79 -1.59
CA ALA A 151 -17.51 -8.38 -1.98
C ALA A 151 -18.71 -7.65 -1.37
N PHE A 152 -19.64 -8.38 -0.75
CA PHE A 152 -20.83 -7.80 -0.14
C PHE A 152 -20.55 -7.23 1.25
N PRO A 153 -21.08 -6.05 1.57
CA PRO A 153 -20.86 -5.38 2.86
C PRO A 153 -21.17 -6.25 4.07
N GLU A 154 -22.27 -6.97 4.04
CA GLU A 154 -22.75 -7.82 5.14
C GLU A 154 -21.81 -8.99 5.46
N ASP A 155 -21.02 -9.44 4.51
CA ASP A 155 -20.08 -10.54 4.67
C ASP A 155 -18.64 -10.08 4.93
N ASN A 156 -18.41 -8.76 4.88
CA ASN A 156 -17.07 -8.21 4.97
C ASN A 156 -16.89 -7.38 6.25
N PRO A 157 -16.33 -7.96 7.32
CA PRO A 157 -16.17 -7.26 8.60
C PRO A 157 -15.15 -6.10 8.54
N ALA A 158 -14.35 -5.98 7.48
CA ALA A 158 -13.49 -4.80 7.30
C ALA A 158 -14.31 -3.52 7.11
N ILE A 159 -15.55 -3.62 6.70
CA ILE A 159 -16.50 -2.50 6.58
C ILE A 159 -16.92 -2.00 7.96
N ASP A 160 -17.13 -2.91 8.91
CA ASP A 160 -17.51 -2.57 10.28
C ASP A 160 -16.30 -2.10 11.12
N GLN A 161 -15.10 -2.30 10.63
CA GLN A 161 -13.90 -1.75 11.24
C GLN A 161 -13.74 -0.28 10.86
N THR A 162 -14.81 0.48 11.01
CA THR A 162 -14.77 1.93 10.89
C THR A 162 -13.76 2.47 11.87
N VAL A 163 -12.70 3.00 11.32
CA VAL A 163 -11.62 3.58 12.08
C VAL A 163 -12.09 4.93 12.60
N GLY A 164 -12.40 5.00 13.87
CA GLY A 164 -12.75 6.23 14.55
C GLY A 164 -14.17 6.75 14.27
N ALA A 165 -14.71 7.46 15.24
CA ALA A 165 -15.95 8.19 15.08
C ALA A 165 -15.77 9.29 14.01
N GLY A 166 -16.49 9.18 12.90
CA GLY A 166 -16.44 10.18 11.83
C GLY A 166 -15.96 9.67 10.48
N PHE A 167 -15.65 8.37 10.36
CA PHE A 167 -15.41 7.79 9.05
C PHE A 167 -16.75 7.69 8.30
N PRO A 168 -17.04 8.57 7.32
CA PRO A 168 -18.40 8.68 6.80
C PRO A 168 -18.80 7.55 5.86
N TYR A 169 -17.84 6.71 5.44
CA TYR A 169 -18.09 5.71 4.41
C TYR A 169 -17.45 4.39 4.78
N PRO A 170 -18.20 3.28 4.70
CA PRO A 170 -17.60 1.95 4.86
C PRO A 170 -16.62 1.67 3.73
N PHE A 171 -15.53 0.96 4.04
CA PHE A 171 -14.65 0.43 3.02
C PHE A 171 -15.38 -0.62 2.19
N THR A 172 -15.73 -0.28 0.97
CA THR A 172 -16.11 -1.28 -0.01
C THR A 172 -14.86 -1.75 -0.74
N MET A 173 -14.22 -2.77 -0.21
CA MET A 173 -13.04 -3.37 -0.84
C MET A 173 -13.40 -4.73 -1.41
N PRO A 174 -13.67 -4.84 -2.71
CA PRO A 174 -13.67 -6.13 -3.36
C PRO A 174 -12.33 -6.81 -3.11
N PHE A 175 -12.36 -8.10 -2.81
CA PHE A 175 -11.14 -8.85 -2.49
C PHE A 175 -10.40 -8.36 -1.25
N THR A 176 -11.13 -8.03 -0.20
CA THR A 176 -10.55 -7.76 1.13
C THR A 176 -9.97 -9.05 1.71
N PRO A 177 -8.70 -9.09 2.07
CA PRO A 177 -8.12 -10.26 2.73
C PRO A 177 -8.78 -10.56 4.08
N ARG A 178 -9.06 -11.81 4.36
CA ARG A 178 -9.54 -12.21 5.67
C ARG A 178 -8.52 -11.85 6.74
N GLY A 179 -8.98 -11.29 7.85
CA GLY A 179 -8.13 -10.76 8.90
C GLY A 179 -7.61 -9.34 8.67
N PHE A 180 -8.00 -8.68 7.56
CA PHE A 180 -7.76 -7.25 7.40
C PHE A 180 -8.38 -6.48 8.56
N ARG A 181 -7.57 -5.64 9.23
CA ARG A 181 -8.03 -4.91 10.41
C ARG A 181 -7.21 -3.64 10.65
N ALA A 182 -7.85 -2.64 11.25
CA ALA A 182 -7.15 -1.47 11.78
C ALA A 182 -6.26 -1.85 12.96
N ILE A 183 -5.04 -1.31 13.01
CA ILE A 183 -4.13 -1.44 14.16
C ILE A 183 -3.91 -0.11 14.88
N THR A 184 -4.44 0.99 14.35
CA THR A 184 -4.50 2.30 14.99
C THR A 184 -5.95 2.84 15.04
N PRO A 185 -6.89 2.09 15.67
CA PRO A 185 -8.32 2.45 15.68
C PRO A 185 -8.63 3.76 16.42
N PHE A 186 -7.65 4.39 17.06
CA PHE A 186 -7.81 5.70 17.67
C PHE A 186 -7.84 6.86 16.66
N THR A 187 -7.43 6.63 15.43
CA THR A 187 -7.34 7.66 14.39
C THR A 187 -8.05 7.23 13.09
N THR A 188 -8.02 8.07 12.07
CA THR A 188 -8.75 7.89 10.81
C THR A 188 -7.86 8.23 9.62
N PRO A 189 -8.02 7.54 8.47
CA PRO A 189 -7.28 7.86 7.26
C PRO A 189 -7.84 9.05 6.48
N ASN A 190 -9.02 9.58 6.83
CA ASN A 190 -9.66 10.65 6.04
C ASN A 190 -8.91 11.99 6.08
N ASP A 191 -9.37 12.97 5.30
CA ASP A 191 -8.77 14.32 5.20
C ASP A 191 -9.01 15.21 6.43
N GLU A 192 -9.83 14.78 7.37
CA GLU A 192 -10.09 15.58 8.55
C GLU A 192 -8.86 15.62 9.47
N ALA A 193 -8.73 16.72 10.18
CA ALA A 193 -7.75 16.81 11.24
C ALA A 193 -7.93 15.67 12.26
N ALA A 194 -6.81 15.22 12.85
CA ALA A 194 -6.85 14.17 13.86
C ALA A 194 -7.94 14.45 14.93
N PRO A 195 -8.75 13.45 15.29
CA PRO A 195 -9.81 13.63 16.28
C PRO A 195 -9.28 14.18 17.61
N VAL A 196 -10.13 14.92 18.31
CA VAL A 196 -9.83 15.36 19.67
C VAL A 196 -10.35 14.31 20.64
N GLY A 197 -9.45 13.69 21.38
CA GLY A 197 -9.76 12.69 22.38
C GLY A 197 -10.21 13.28 23.72
N ALA A 198 -10.29 12.41 24.72
CA ALA A 198 -10.62 12.80 26.08
C ALA A 198 -9.61 13.84 26.61
N GLY A 199 -10.10 14.85 27.31
CA GLY A 199 -9.26 15.92 27.85
C GLY A 199 -8.84 16.99 26.84
N GLY A 200 -9.41 17.00 25.63
CA GLY A 200 -9.12 18.03 24.63
C GLY A 200 -7.81 17.86 23.87
N VAL A 201 -7.15 16.72 24.03
CA VAL A 201 -5.90 16.39 23.34
C VAL A 201 -6.21 15.65 22.03
N ARG A 202 -5.58 16.05 20.92
CA ARG A 202 -5.72 15.32 19.66
C ARG A 202 -5.08 13.94 19.78
N VAL A 203 -5.74 12.94 19.22
CA VAL A 203 -5.21 11.57 19.17
C VAL A 203 -4.09 11.42 18.13
N GLY A 204 -3.94 12.39 17.23
CA GLY A 204 -2.90 12.38 16.22
C GLY A 204 -3.15 11.46 15.06
N LYS A 205 -2.13 11.38 14.19
CA LYS A 205 -2.11 10.50 13.02
C LYS A 205 -0.74 9.85 12.87
N VAL A 206 -0.69 8.78 12.11
CA VAL A 206 0.51 7.95 11.91
C VAL A 206 0.94 7.92 10.46
N THR A 207 2.24 7.68 10.21
CA THR A 207 2.79 7.47 8.87
C THR A 207 4.07 6.65 8.90
N HIS A 208 4.53 6.17 7.73
CA HIS A 208 5.81 5.50 7.50
C HIS A 208 6.05 4.30 8.42
N PRO A 209 5.25 3.25 8.34
CA PRO A 209 5.47 2.04 9.14
C PRO A 209 6.77 1.34 8.72
N SER A 210 7.49 0.79 9.67
CA SER A 210 8.69 -0.01 9.44
C SER A 210 8.82 -1.12 10.49
N ALA A 211 8.90 -2.36 10.04
CA ALA A 211 9.07 -3.49 10.93
C ALA A 211 10.38 -3.38 11.73
N ALA A 212 10.34 -3.85 12.96
CA ALA A 212 11.45 -3.88 13.90
C ALA A 212 11.60 -5.28 14.53
N PRO A 213 12.75 -5.58 15.17
CA PRO A 213 12.93 -6.84 15.87
C PRO A 213 11.85 -7.11 16.92
N GLY A 214 11.58 -8.38 17.18
CA GLY A 214 10.61 -8.78 18.20
C GLY A 214 9.14 -8.72 17.78
N GLY A 215 8.87 -8.39 16.50
CA GLY A 215 7.50 -8.18 16.02
C GLY A 215 7.00 -6.75 16.20
N ASP A 216 7.83 -5.87 16.71
CA ASP A 216 7.52 -4.45 16.91
C ASP A 216 7.42 -3.69 15.58
N LEU A 217 6.80 -2.52 15.65
CA LEU A 217 6.65 -1.60 14.51
C LEU A 217 7.18 -0.22 14.86
N LEU A 218 8.12 0.29 14.08
CA LEU A 218 8.50 1.70 14.09
C LEU A 218 7.54 2.51 13.24
N LEU A 219 7.26 3.73 13.65
CA LEU A 219 6.38 4.65 12.92
C LEU A 219 6.72 6.11 13.24
N ALA A 220 6.24 7.01 12.40
CA ALA A 220 6.12 8.41 12.75
C ALA A 220 4.70 8.70 13.25
N TRP A 221 4.55 9.45 14.33
CA TRP A 221 3.28 9.91 14.86
C TRP A 221 3.36 11.39 15.19
N THR A 222 2.27 12.11 14.95
CA THR A 222 2.12 13.53 15.30
C THR A 222 0.80 13.80 15.97
N PRO A 223 0.75 14.60 17.04
CA PRO A 223 -0.51 15.03 17.67
C PRO A 223 -1.25 16.12 16.89
N GLY A 224 -0.60 16.72 15.91
CA GLY A 224 -1.12 17.88 15.19
C GLY A 224 -2.30 17.60 14.27
N PRO A 225 -2.84 18.63 13.62
CA PRO A 225 -3.95 18.49 12.67
C PRO A 225 -3.54 17.87 11.32
N ALA A 226 -2.37 17.49 11.12
CA ALA A 226 -1.62 16.83 10.04
C ALA A 226 -2.20 16.84 8.60
N ASN A 227 -3.52 16.91 8.40
CA ASN A 227 -4.18 16.71 7.11
C ASN A 227 -4.87 17.95 6.52
N ASP A 228 -4.66 19.14 7.06
CA ASP A 228 -5.36 20.35 6.59
C ASP A 228 -4.69 21.05 5.39
N LEU A 229 -3.65 20.46 4.78
CA LEU A 229 -2.87 21.11 3.71
C LEU A 229 -3.64 21.33 2.41
N ASN A 230 -4.66 20.54 2.14
CA ASN A 230 -5.48 20.71 0.93
C ASN A 230 -6.49 21.86 1.02
N ARG A 231 -6.60 22.46 2.19
CA ARG A 231 -7.52 23.55 2.43
C ARG A 231 -6.78 24.89 2.36
N PRO A 232 -7.42 25.98 1.96
CA PRO A 232 -6.81 27.31 1.96
C PRO A 232 -6.66 27.84 3.39
N GLN A 233 -5.85 27.16 4.19
CA GLN A 233 -5.56 27.46 5.58
C GLN A 233 -4.07 27.78 5.75
N PRO A 234 -3.67 28.49 6.80
CA PRO A 234 -2.27 28.54 7.18
C PRO A 234 -1.74 27.12 7.29
N THR A 235 -0.49 26.90 6.88
CA THR A 235 0.16 25.61 6.95
C THR A 235 -0.11 24.96 8.31
N PRO A 236 -0.76 23.80 8.38
CA PRO A 236 -1.04 23.18 9.66
C PRO A 236 0.26 22.84 10.35
N TYR A 237 0.31 23.18 11.63
CA TYR A 237 1.43 22.78 12.47
C TYR A 237 1.33 21.29 12.77
N TYR A 238 2.39 20.56 12.51
CA TYR A 238 2.59 19.22 13.02
C TYR A 238 4.06 19.06 13.44
N ASP A 239 4.25 18.27 14.46
CA ASP A 239 5.52 17.94 15.05
C ASP A 239 5.54 16.42 15.17
N SER A 240 6.19 15.76 14.22
CA SER A 240 6.22 14.31 14.17
C SER A 240 7.49 13.77 14.80
N GLY A 241 7.32 12.75 15.67
CA GLY A 241 8.41 12.00 16.26
C GLY A 241 8.42 10.55 15.82
N ILE A 242 9.51 9.85 16.08
CA ILE A 242 9.64 8.40 15.89
C ILE A 242 9.19 7.68 17.15
N TYR A 243 8.29 6.73 16.94
CA TYR A 243 7.70 5.91 18.00
C TYR A 243 7.85 4.42 17.68
N LEU A 244 7.78 3.63 18.72
CA LEU A 244 7.63 2.18 18.66
C LEU A 244 6.19 1.81 19.04
N MET A 245 5.59 0.95 18.25
CA MET A 245 4.34 0.26 18.55
C MET A 245 4.70 -1.17 18.92
N PRO A 246 4.50 -1.57 20.19
CA PRO A 246 4.81 -2.92 20.65
C PRO A 246 3.99 -3.99 19.91
N ASP A 247 4.60 -5.14 19.64
CA ASP A 247 3.98 -6.32 19.03
C ASP A 247 3.29 -6.05 17.68
N GLY A 248 3.64 -4.96 16.97
CA GLY A 248 2.99 -4.56 15.72
C GLY A 248 1.49 -4.22 15.86
N GLY A 249 1.06 -3.85 17.06
CA GLY A 249 -0.32 -3.46 17.37
C GLY A 249 -1.31 -4.63 17.53
N PRO A 250 -2.60 -4.35 17.71
CA PRO A 250 -3.22 -3.02 17.66
C PRO A 250 -2.98 -2.18 18.93
N VAL A 251 -2.96 -0.87 18.76
CA VAL A 251 -2.98 0.10 19.87
C VAL A 251 -4.22 0.98 19.76
N THR A 252 -4.93 1.16 20.86
CA THR A 252 -6.22 1.87 20.93
C THR A 252 -6.09 3.31 21.39
N SER A 253 -4.88 3.72 21.78
CA SER A 253 -4.56 5.07 22.24
C SER A 253 -3.11 5.41 21.88
N PRO A 254 -2.81 6.64 21.49
CA PRO A 254 -1.43 7.08 21.27
C PRO A 254 -0.53 6.97 22.50
N SER A 255 -1.11 6.92 23.71
CA SER A 255 -0.34 6.71 24.95
C SER A 255 0.31 5.33 25.06
N GLN A 256 -0.09 4.37 24.22
CA GLN A 256 0.54 3.04 24.14
C GLN A 256 1.76 3.02 23.21
N LEU A 257 1.99 4.09 22.45
CA LEU A 257 3.18 4.26 21.64
C LEU A 257 4.37 4.68 22.51
N VAL A 258 5.52 4.10 22.27
CA VAL A 258 6.74 4.42 23.01
C VAL A 258 7.57 5.43 22.20
N LEU A 259 7.73 6.64 22.73
CA LEU A 259 8.55 7.67 22.11
C LEU A 259 10.02 7.23 22.08
N LEU A 260 10.64 7.23 20.89
CA LEU A 260 12.07 6.98 20.70
C LEU A 260 12.84 8.28 20.44
N LYS A 261 12.30 9.15 19.59
CA LYS A 261 12.94 10.40 19.20
C LYS A 261 11.87 11.42 18.80
N ASN A 262 11.98 12.63 19.33
CA ASN A 262 11.31 13.81 18.81
C ASN A 262 12.22 15.03 19.01
N ASP A 263 12.37 15.83 18.00
CA ASP A 263 13.06 17.11 18.02
C ASP A 263 12.11 18.18 17.48
N PRO A 264 11.56 19.06 18.31
CA PRO A 264 10.56 20.04 17.88
C PRO A 264 11.02 21.01 16.77
N ALA A 265 12.31 21.01 16.43
CA ALA A 265 12.84 21.78 15.30
C ALA A 265 12.71 21.06 13.96
N TYR A 266 12.36 19.77 13.97
CA TYR A 266 12.27 18.91 12.79
C TYR A 266 11.02 18.05 12.84
N ASN A 267 10.63 17.50 11.69
CA ASN A 267 9.65 16.44 11.58
C ASN A 267 10.40 15.15 11.26
N GLU A 268 10.44 14.23 12.21
CA GLU A 268 11.01 12.92 11.99
C GLU A 268 10.08 12.09 11.09
N ALA A 269 10.67 11.35 10.15
CA ALA A 269 9.97 10.52 9.21
C ALA A 269 10.84 9.33 8.78
N TRP A 270 10.22 8.34 8.11
CA TRP A 270 10.92 7.20 7.51
C TRP A 270 11.81 6.41 8.48
N PRO A 271 11.32 6.02 9.66
CA PRO A 271 12.15 5.26 10.59
C PRO A 271 12.58 3.93 9.97
N ARG A 272 13.79 3.48 10.33
CA ARG A 272 14.30 2.16 9.94
C ARG A 272 15.11 1.57 11.07
N ALA A 273 14.88 0.30 11.38
CA ALA A 273 15.76 -0.47 12.25
C ALA A 273 17.03 -0.84 11.48
N VAL A 274 18.19 -0.40 11.95
CA VAL A 274 19.48 -0.73 11.35
C VAL A 274 20.00 -2.02 11.99
N VAL A 275 19.44 -3.14 11.58
CA VAL A 275 19.70 -4.49 12.11
C VAL A 275 19.78 -5.49 10.96
N LYS A 276 20.19 -6.71 11.24
CA LYS A 276 20.18 -7.78 10.23
C LYS A 276 18.76 -8.14 9.84
N TYR A 277 18.57 -8.54 8.60
CA TYR A 277 17.27 -8.98 8.06
C TYR A 277 16.61 -10.05 8.95
N ARG A 278 17.40 -11.05 9.39
CA ARG A 278 16.93 -12.12 10.27
C ARG A 278 16.43 -11.62 11.64
N ASP A 279 16.97 -10.53 12.15
CA ASP A 279 16.54 -9.99 13.45
C ASP A 279 15.12 -9.40 13.38
N VAL A 280 14.70 -8.97 12.18
CA VAL A 280 13.34 -8.48 11.94
C VAL A 280 12.39 -9.61 11.53
N HIS A 281 12.81 -10.46 10.57
CA HIS A 281 11.89 -11.39 9.91
C HIS A 281 11.98 -12.84 10.42
N GLY A 282 12.96 -13.15 11.30
CA GLY A 282 13.17 -14.51 11.83
C GLY A 282 13.67 -15.53 10.80
N VAL A 283 13.85 -15.11 9.56
CA VAL A 283 14.33 -15.94 8.45
C VAL A 283 15.50 -15.25 7.76
N ASP A 284 16.27 -16.00 6.99
CA ASP A 284 17.32 -15.42 6.16
C ASP A 284 16.72 -14.57 5.04
N GLU A 285 17.50 -13.61 4.57
CA GLU A 285 17.15 -12.84 3.38
C GLU A 285 16.84 -13.78 2.21
N PRO A 286 15.75 -13.54 1.47
CA PRO A 286 15.37 -14.42 0.36
C PRO A 286 16.46 -14.46 -0.71
N VAL A 287 16.67 -15.64 -1.27
CA VAL A 287 17.61 -15.81 -2.37
C VAL A 287 17.01 -15.22 -3.64
N GLU A 288 17.83 -14.53 -4.43
CA GLU A 288 17.43 -14.07 -5.74
C GLU A 288 17.00 -15.26 -6.63
N LEU A 289 15.82 -15.20 -7.19
CA LEU A 289 15.35 -16.18 -8.16
C LEU A 289 15.91 -15.88 -9.54
N PRO A 290 16.28 -16.90 -10.32
CA PRO A 290 16.70 -16.69 -11.71
C PRO A 290 15.64 -15.93 -12.49
N TRP A 291 16.06 -14.91 -13.24
CA TRP A 291 15.19 -14.19 -14.15
C TRP A 291 14.71 -15.12 -15.26
N LEU A 292 13.43 -15.02 -15.60
CA LEU A 292 12.95 -15.71 -16.80
C LEU A 292 13.50 -15.01 -18.03
N PRO A 293 14.00 -15.78 -19.01
CA PRO A 293 14.31 -15.19 -20.30
C PRO A 293 13.04 -14.58 -20.89
N ASN A 294 13.13 -13.31 -21.26
CA ASN A 294 12.03 -12.53 -21.84
C ASN A 294 12.33 -12.16 -23.29
N ASP A 295 13.13 -12.97 -23.95
CA ASP A 295 13.62 -12.78 -25.32
C ASP A 295 12.84 -13.62 -26.36
N GLY A 296 11.76 -14.28 -25.93
CA GLY A 296 10.94 -15.13 -26.78
C GLY A 296 11.52 -16.53 -27.03
N THR A 297 12.57 -16.93 -26.32
CA THR A 297 13.19 -18.25 -26.54
C THR A 297 12.44 -19.38 -25.87
N VAL A 298 12.74 -19.71 -24.64
CA VAL A 298 12.15 -20.90 -23.98
C VAL A 298 11.58 -20.55 -22.63
N HIS A 299 10.32 -20.94 -22.39
CA HIS A 299 9.72 -20.92 -21.06
C HIS A 299 9.55 -22.35 -20.53
N PRO A 300 9.94 -22.66 -19.26
CA PRO A 300 9.92 -24.03 -18.73
C PRO A 300 8.55 -24.69 -18.71
N SER A 301 7.48 -23.88 -18.69
CA SER A 301 6.09 -24.37 -18.68
C SER A 301 5.49 -24.52 -20.07
N LEU A 302 6.23 -24.23 -21.12
CA LEU A 302 5.77 -24.34 -22.50
C LEU A 302 6.56 -25.42 -23.23
N PRO A 303 5.99 -26.03 -24.29
CA PRO A 303 6.74 -26.95 -25.14
C PRO A 303 8.01 -26.30 -25.67
N ALA A 304 9.08 -27.09 -25.77
CA ALA A 304 10.37 -26.61 -26.29
C ALA A 304 10.20 -25.95 -27.69
N GLY A 305 10.82 -24.80 -27.87
CA GLY A 305 10.75 -24.03 -29.12
C GLY A 305 9.49 -23.16 -29.27
N THR A 306 8.61 -23.11 -28.29
CA THR A 306 7.43 -22.22 -28.32
C THR A 306 7.88 -20.79 -27.99
N ALA A 307 7.68 -19.88 -28.93
CA ALA A 307 7.83 -18.45 -28.66
C ALA A 307 6.72 -17.96 -27.74
N TYR A 308 7.05 -17.10 -26.77
CA TYR A 308 6.06 -16.53 -25.84
C TYR A 308 6.36 -15.08 -25.54
N GLY A 309 5.34 -14.38 -25.03
CA GLY A 309 5.44 -13.07 -24.43
C GLY A 309 4.75 -13.07 -23.07
N LEU A 310 5.22 -12.22 -22.16
CA LEU A 310 4.58 -12.01 -20.87
C LEU A 310 3.55 -10.89 -20.99
N VAL A 311 2.33 -11.18 -20.60
CA VAL A 311 1.25 -10.19 -20.46
C VAL A 311 0.82 -10.18 -19.00
N GLY A 312 0.99 -9.03 -18.36
CA GLY A 312 0.56 -8.79 -16.99
C GLY A 312 -0.66 -7.91 -16.95
N THR A 313 -1.58 -8.21 -16.03
CA THR A 313 -2.69 -7.32 -15.68
C THR A 313 -2.89 -7.35 -14.19
N SER A 314 -3.12 -6.18 -13.56
CA SER A 314 -3.40 -6.09 -12.15
C SER A 314 -4.74 -6.73 -11.79
N SER A 315 -5.70 -6.66 -12.71
CA SER A 315 -7.02 -7.31 -12.57
C SER A 315 -7.74 -7.30 -13.91
N PHE A 316 -8.41 -8.39 -14.23
CA PHE A 316 -9.32 -8.41 -15.39
C PHE A 316 -10.57 -7.56 -15.18
N TYR A 317 -10.90 -7.23 -13.95
CA TYR A 317 -12.08 -6.46 -13.58
C TYR A 317 -11.84 -4.96 -13.56
N LYS A 318 -10.61 -4.52 -13.34
CA LYS A 318 -10.23 -3.11 -13.29
C LYS A 318 -9.95 -2.57 -14.69
N ARG A 319 -10.99 -2.28 -15.41
CA ARG A 319 -10.93 -1.72 -16.77
C ARG A 319 -11.99 -0.63 -16.96
N GLU A 320 -11.71 0.33 -17.78
CA GLU A 320 -12.60 1.46 -18.03
C GLU A 320 -13.94 1.07 -18.64
N SER A 321 -13.95 0.00 -19.43
CA SER A 321 -15.15 -0.53 -20.10
C SER A 321 -15.79 -1.69 -19.37
N PHE A 322 -15.49 -1.88 -18.10
CA PHE A 322 -16.10 -2.97 -17.33
C PHE A 322 -17.63 -2.74 -17.21
N PRO A 323 -18.46 -3.80 -17.28
CA PRO A 323 -19.88 -3.69 -17.00
C PRO A 323 -20.13 -2.97 -15.67
N GLY A 324 -21.10 -2.07 -15.60
CA GLY A 324 -21.30 -1.24 -14.42
C GLY A 324 -20.34 -0.06 -14.37
N HIS A 325 -20.01 0.52 -15.52
CA HIS A 325 -19.24 1.76 -15.58
C HIS A 325 -19.81 2.82 -14.65
N VAL A 326 -19.02 3.17 -13.64
CA VAL A 326 -19.45 4.11 -12.59
C VAL A 326 -19.33 5.54 -13.08
N THR A 327 -20.44 6.19 -13.34
CA THR A 327 -20.51 7.61 -13.69
C THR A 327 -21.07 8.47 -12.57
N SER A 328 -21.74 7.83 -11.59
CA SER A 328 -22.36 8.46 -10.44
C SER A 328 -22.25 7.56 -9.21
N TRP A 329 -22.57 8.10 -8.04
CA TRP A 329 -22.63 7.31 -6.81
C TRP A 329 -23.68 6.18 -6.85
N SER A 330 -24.80 6.38 -7.53
CA SER A 330 -25.79 5.31 -7.73
C SER A 330 -25.23 4.17 -8.56
N ASP A 331 -24.50 4.49 -9.64
CA ASP A 331 -23.92 3.50 -10.53
C ASP A 331 -22.80 2.67 -9.85
N PHE A 332 -22.23 3.18 -8.75
CA PHE A 332 -21.20 2.46 -7.99
C PHE A 332 -21.74 1.16 -7.41
N PHE A 333 -22.91 1.19 -6.81
CA PHE A 333 -23.54 -0.01 -6.26
C PHE A 333 -24.04 -0.94 -7.35
N ASP A 334 -24.63 -0.41 -8.40
CA ASP A 334 -25.04 -1.17 -9.58
C ASP A 334 -23.84 -1.82 -10.29
N GLY A 335 -22.70 -1.14 -10.31
CA GLY A 335 -21.45 -1.65 -10.84
C GLY A 335 -20.86 -2.82 -10.05
N LEU A 336 -21.03 -2.84 -8.73
CA LEU A 336 -20.64 -3.96 -7.89
C LEU A 336 -21.50 -5.19 -8.12
N ASP A 337 -22.79 -5.00 -8.33
CA ASP A 337 -23.71 -6.11 -8.62
C ASP A 337 -23.35 -6.82 -9.92
N SER A 338 -22.77 -6.13 -10.87
CA SER A 338 -22.34 -6.74 -12.14
C SER A 338 -21.07 -7.60 -12.03
N PHE A 339 -20.35 -7.58 -10.90
CA PHE A 339 -19.24 -8.51 -10.64
C PHE A 339 -19.71 -9.94 -10.38
N ASN A 340 -20.96 -10.14 -10.07
CA ASN A 340 -21.53 -11.44 -9.65
C ASN A 340 -22.36 -12.11 -10.75
N THR A 341 -22.47 -11.52 -11.92
CA THR A 341 -23.11 -12.11 -13.11
C THR A 341 -22.05 -12.49 -14.16
#